data_d2d2003a921630fc372a0427f30aedeb
#
_entry.id   d2d2003a921630fc372a0427f30aedeb
#
_cell.length_a   1.000
_cell.length_b   1.000
_cell.length_c   1.000
_cell.angle_alpha   90.00
_cell.angle_beta   90.00
_cell.angle_gamma   90.00
#
_symmetry.space_group_name_H-M   'P 1'
#
loop_
_entity.id
_entity.type
_entity.pdbx_description
1 polymer ?
#
loop_
_entity_poly.entity_id
_entity_poly.type
_entity_poly.pdbx_seq_one_letter_code
_entity_poly.pdbx_strand_id
1 'polypeptide(L)'
;MQSWIQPLSVLAWQRLGEYLHETQLLGSIQSTLYWDQNTRMPVAGAAWRGEQLSLLAKQLHARQSSSQFEGLLVEARAEFEQARLAGELEPIQVVEQARNLELLEQDLRRQQRLDPALVGELATAKSAGYARWQQARANADFSCFAPALQHLISLRQEQAQQLAEQRSCWESLAQPFEPDLTLARLKELFAPLRQRLPDLVEKARAWPRSRAVSLGWDLHETTQQGLCERLLQQWGRDLSITCVARSPHPFSITLGPQDFRLTTRVVPGQPLSCFLATAHEWGHSLYEQGLPDQSHQWFAWPLGQATSMAVHESQSLFWENRVARSRPFAEQWWPRFAQAGAPFTCAQDMWQAMNPISPGLNRVEADELSYGLHILIRTDLEIALLEKGLAVKDLPGEWNTRYGELLGVRPMNDAEGCLQDVHWSEGLFGYFPSYLLGHLISAQLSEAMTEAIGAPEDHVHRGDVMPLLDWLREHVHPLGRSVNAEQLVEKVSGRPLSTEAFLGYLESKLDRLHQASQPLQV
;
A
#
# COMPACT_ATOMS: atom_id res chain seq x y z
N MET A 1 38.72 -46.40 -9.51
CA MET A 1 37.87 -45.43 -10.19
C MET A 1 36.62 -45.24 -9.34
N GLN A 2 36.69 -44.33 -8.37
CA GLN A 2 35.48 -43.89 -7.65
C GLN A 2 34.81 -42.83 -8.48
N SER A 3 33.63 -43.15 -8.99
CA SER A 3 32.77 -42.21 -9.70
C SER A 3 32.29 -41.14 -8.71
N TRP A 4 32.71 -39.92 -8.92
CA TRP A 4 32.19 -38.72 -8.27
C TRP A 4 30.77 -38.47 -8.81
N ILE A 5 29.78 -39.18 -8.29
CA ILE A 5 28.40 -38.75 -8.43
C ILE A 5 28.21 -37.73 -7.32
N GLN A 6 28.38 -36.42 -7.67
CA GLN A 6 27.83 -35.37 -6.84
C GLN A 6 26.32 -35.61 -6.77
N PRO A 7 25.70 -35.50 -5.59
CA PRO A 7 24.26 -35.62 -5.51
C PRO A 7 23.62 -34.59 -6.41
N LEU A 8 22.78 -35.04 -7.35
CA LEU A 8 22.00 -34.23 -8.29
C LEU A 8 21.11 -33.21 -7.55
N SER A 9 20.96 -33.36 -6.24
CA SER A 9 19.97 -32.70 -5.41
C SER A 9 20.20 -31.21 -5.11
N VAL A 10 21.40 -30.69 -5.16
CA VAL A 10 21.69 -29.25 -4.87
C VAL A 10 21.66 -28.40 -6.13
N LEU A 11 21.75 -28.99 -7.31
CA LEU A 11 22.02 -28.26 -8.56
C LEU A 11 20.78 -27.57 -9.16
N ALA A 12 19.60 -28.17 -9.09
CA ALA A 12 18.39 -27.59 -9.70
C ALA A 12 17.82 -26.44 -8.87
N TRP A 13 17.77 -26.59 -7.55
CA TRP A 13 17.40 -25.51 -6.64
C TRP A 13 18.31 -24.30 -6.76
N GLN A 14 19.62 -24.54 -6.81
CA GLN A 14 20.60 -23.45 -6.97
C GLN A 14 20.44 -22.75 -8.32
N ARG A 15 20.29 -23.48 -9.43
CA ARG A 15 20.09 -22.90 -10.77
C ARG A 15 18.79 -22.08 -10.84
N LEU A 16 17.72 -22.53 -10.19
CA LEU A 16 16.48 -21.76 -10.07
C LEU A 16 16.75 -20.47 -9.29
N GLY A 17 17.46 -20.54 -8.16
CA GLY A 17 17.84 -19.37 -7.36
C GLY A 17 18.67 -18.34 -8.16
N GLU A 18 19.65 -18.80 -8.93
CA GLU A 18 20.45 -17.94 -9.82
C GLU A 18 19.58 -17.24 -10.88
N TYR A 19 18.63 -17.98 -11.47
CA TYR A 19 17.69 -17.42 -12.45
C TYR A 19 16.77 -16.35 -11.84
N LEU A 20 16.24 -16.61 -10.64
CA LEU A 20 15.41 -15.66 -9.89
C LEU A 20 16.22 -14.43 -9.50
N HIS A 21 17.46 -14.62 -9.03
CA HIS A 21 18.36 -13.53 -8.66
C HIS A 21 18.63 -12.58 -9.84
N GLU A 22 18.96 -13.11 -11.03
CA GLU A 22 19.14 -12.29 -12.23
C GLU A 22 17.85 -11.55 -12.61
N THR A 23 16.69 -12.21 -12.48
CA THR A 23 15.39 -11.60 -12.74
C THR A 23 15.11 -10.44 -11.76
N GLN A 24 15.44 -10.64 -10.50
CA GLN A 24 15.31 -9.61 -9.46
C GLN A 24 16.28 -8.43 -9.70
N LEU A 25 17.50 -8.68 -10.18
CA LEU A 25 18.42 -7.60 -10.55
C LEU A 25 17.85 -6.72 -11.67
N LEU A 26 17.20 -7.31 -12.69
CA LEU A 26 16.52 -6.53 -13.74
C LEU A 26 15.36 -5.69 -13.14
N GLY A 27 14.58 -6.26 -12.21
CA GLY A 27 13.55 -5.54 -11.48
C GLY A 27 14.11 -4.39 -10.65
N SER A 28 15.23 -4.61 -9.98
CA SER A 28 15.95 -3.59 -9.20
C SER A 28 16.45 -2.42 -10.08
N ILE A 29 16.97 -2.72 -11.27
CA ILE A 29 17.35 -1.69 -12.25
C ILE A 29 16.11 -0.88 -12.69
N GLN A 30 14.98 -1.55 -12.97
CA GLN A 30 13.72 -0.88 -13.30
C GLN A 30 13.26 0.04 -12.16
N SER A 31 13.29 -0.43 -10.92
CA SER A 31 12.95 0.34 -9.72
C SER A 31 13.89 1.55 -9.54
N THR A 32 15.18 1.39 -9.82
CA THR A 32 16.16 2.48 -9.78
C THR A 32 15.85 3.57 -10.82
N LEU A 33 15.46 3.17 -12.03
CA LEU A 33 15.04 4.11 -13.07
C LEU A 33 13.73 4.82 -12.70
N TYR A 34 12.79 4.11 -12.07
CA TYR A 34 11.55 4.70 -11.55
C TYR A 34 11.83 5.71 -10.43
N TRP A 35 12.74 5.39 -9.50
CA TRP A 35 13.18 6.32 -8.47
C TRP A 35 13.78 7.59 -9.08
N ASP A 36 14.72 7.46 -9.99
CA ASP A 36 15.37 8.60 -10.65
C ASP A 36 14.36 9.46 -11.41
N GLN A 37 13.41 8.82 -12.13
CA GLN A 37 12.33 9.53 -12.85
C GLN A 37 11.51 10.44 -11.95
N ASN A 38 11.22 10.00 -10.73
CA ASN A 38 10.38 10.74 -9.79
C ASN A 38 11.15 11.73 -8.90
N THR A 39 12.50 11.69 -8.91
CA THR A 39 13.32 12.48 -7.96
C THR A 39 14.30 13.42 -8.65
N ARG A 40 15.02 12.98 -9.68
CA ARG A 40 16.17 13.71 -10.23
C ARG A 40 16.13 13.93 -11.74
N MET A 41 15.40 13.10 -12.48
CA MET A 41 15.41 13.13 -13.93
C MET A 41 14.94 14.48 -14.49
N PRO A 42 15.65 15.09 -15.44
CA PRO A 42 15.15 16.25 -16.16
C PRO A 42 13.87 15.92 -16.94
N VAL A 43 12.89 16.85 -16.93
CA VAL A 43 11.59 16.64 -17.61
C VAL A 43 11.74 16.24 -19.08
N ALA A 44 12.71 16.81 -19.79
CA ALA A 44 12.99 16.50 -21.20
C ALA A 44 13.46 15.04 -21.42
N GLY A 45 13.92 14.35 -20.37
CA GLY A 45 14.33 12.94 -20.43
C GLY A 45 13.19 11.93 -20.44
N ALA A 46 11.95 12.35 -20.24
CA ALA A 46 10.81 11.47 -20.00
C ALA A 46 10.55 10.46 -21.15
N ALA A 47 10.66 10.87 -22.41
CA ALA A 47 10.44 9.98 -23.55
C ALA A 47 11.45 8.83 -23.57
N TRP A 48 12.75 9.13 -23.44
CA TRP A 48 13.81 8.13 -23.40
C TRP A 48 13.69 7.19 -22.21
N ARG A 49 13.33 7.73 -21.02
CA ARG A 49 13.06 6.92 -19.82
C ARG A 49 11.89 5.96 -20.03
N GLY A 50 10.84 6.40 -20.72
CA GLY A 50 9.72 5.53 -21.08
C GLY A 50 10.17 4.32 -21.93
N GLU A 51 11.08 4.53 -22.91
CA GLU A 51 11.66 3.44 -23.71
C GLU A 51 12.50 2.47 -22.86
N GLN A 52 13.34 3.00 -21.93
CA GLN A 52 14.13 2.18 -21.00
C GLN A 52 13.25 1.30 -20.12
N LEU A 53 12.21 1.87 -19.49
CA LEU A 53 11.27 1.14 -18.64
C LEU A 53 10.48 0.09 -19.44
N SER A 54 10.05 0.43 -20.66
CA SER A 54 9.36 -0.50 -21.56
C SER A 54 10.24 -1.69 -21.96
N LEU A 55 11.52 -1.44 -22.25
CA LEU A 55 12.47 -2.51 -22.58
C LEU A 55 12.64 -3.48 -21.40
N LEU A 56 12.87 -2.95 -20.21
CA LEU A 56 13.03 -3.77 -18.98
C LEU A 56 11.77 -4.57 -18.67
N ALA A 57 10.59 -3.95 -18.78
CA ALA A 57 9.32 -4.64 -18.57
C ALA A 57 9.13 -5.82 -19.53
N LYS A 58 9.49 -5.66 -20.82
CA LYS A 58 9.46 -6.75 -21.80
C LYS A 58 10.43 -7.87 -21.46
N GLN A 59 11.65 -7.53 -21.04
CA GLN A 59 12.65 -8.52 -20.65
C GLN A 59 12.24 -9.29 -19.39
N LEU A 60 11.70 -8.61 -18.38
CA LEU A 60 11.17 -9.23 -17.17
C LEU A 60 10.03 -10.18 -17.48
N HIS A 61 9.05 -9.74 -18.27
CA HIS A 61 7.92 -10.61 -18.68
C HIS A 61 8.40 -11.84 -19.46
N ALA A 62 9.32 -11.65 -20.43
CA ALA A 62 9.88 -12.76 -21.20
C ALA A 62 10.61 -13.79 -20.33
N ARG A 63 11.31 -13.34 -19.27
CA ARG A 63 11.95 -14.26 -18.31
C ARG A 63 10.91 -15.00 -17.47
N GLN A 64 9.92 -14.29 -16.93
CA GLN A 64 8.91 -14.82 -16.01
C GLN A 64 7.92 -15.79 -16.70
N SER A 65 7.79 -15.74 -18.03
CA SER A 65 6.91 -16.63 -18.81
C SER A 65 7.66 -17.67 -19.66
N SER A 66 9.00 -17.75 -19.55
CA SER A 66 9.83 -18.56 -20.44
C SER A 66 9.73 -20.06 -20.16
N SER A 67 9.90 -20.88 -21.19
CA SER A 67 10.05 -22.34 -21.06
C SER A 67 11.31 -22.74 -20.29
N GLN A 68 12.36 -21.90 -20.28
CA GLN A 68 13.53 -22.09 -19.44
C GLN A 68 13.16 -22.01 -17.95
N PHE A 69 12.39 -21.01 -17.55
CA PHE A 69 11.93 -20.87 -16.18
C PHE A 69 11.03 -22.04 -15.76
N GLU A 70 10.12 -22.46 -16.64
CA GLU A 70 9.27 -23.64 -16.44
C GLU A 70 10.11 -24.91 -16.23
N GLY A 71 11.11 -25.14 -17.08
CA GLY A 71 12.02 -26.27 -16.94
C GLY A 71 12.78 -26.28 -15.63
N LEU A 72 13.31 -25.14 -15.18
CA LEU A 72 13.98 -24.99 -13.90
C LEU A 72 13.05 -25.27 -12.72
N LEU A 73 11.78 -24.84 -12.78
CA LEU A 73 10.79 -25.12 -11.73
C LEU A 73 10.46 -26.61 -11.65
N VAL A 74 10.30 -27.30 -12.80
CA VAL A 74 10.04 -28.75 -12.83
C VAL A 74 11.22 -29.52 -12.23
N GLU A 75 12.46 -29.17 -12.60
CA GLU A 75 13.66 -29.81 -12.07
C GLU A 75 13.80 -29.56 -10.55
N ALA A 76 13.60 -28.32 -10.09
CA ALA A 76 13.69 -27.97 -8.68
C ALA A 76 12.59 -28.64 -7.85
N ARG A 77 11.38 -28.80 -8.40
CA ARG A 77 10.29 -29.53 -7.75
C ARG A 77 10.65 -31.03 -7.58
N ALA A 78 11.18 -31.65 -8.61
CA ALA A 78 11.60 -33.04 -8.55
C ALA A 78 12.72 -33.27 -7.52
N GLU A 79 13.70 -32.38 -7.48
CA GLU A 79 14.78 -32.38 -6.50
C GLU A 79 14.26 -32.21 -5.07
N PHE A 80 13.38 -31.23 -4.84
CA PHE A 80 12.73 -31.01 -3.54
C PHE A 80 11.98 -32.26 -3.06
N GLU A 81 11.18 -32.91 -3.92
CA GLU A 81 10.45 -34.13 -3.54
C GLU A 81 11.37 -35.31 -3.20
N GLN A 82 12.49 -35.46 -3.91
CA GLN A 82 13.51 -36.47 -3.59
C GLN A 82 14.14 -36.22 -2.22
N ALA A 83 14.62 -35.00 -1.97
CA ALA A 83 15.25 -34.64 -0.71
C ALA A 83 14.27 -34.76 0.48
N ARG A 84 13.00 -34.38 0.28
CA ARG A 84 11.93 -34.48 1.27
C ARG A 84 11.66 -35.96 1.63
N LEU A 85 11.56 -36.84 0.64
CA LEU A 85 11.33 -38.28 0.84
C LEU A 85 12.54 -38.98 1.46
N ALA A 86 13.75 -38.54 1.16
CA ALA A 86 14.99 -39.04 1.75
C ALA A 86 15.22 -38.55 3.19
N GLY A 87 14.42 -37.54 3.67
CA GLY A 87 14.62 -36.95 4.99
C GLY A 87 15.87 -36.08 5.09
N GLU A 88 16.31 -35.51 3.98
CA GLU A 88 17.53 -34.66 3.90
C GLU A 88 17.27 -33.19 4.26
N LEU A 89 15.99 -32.79 4.37
CA LEU A 89 15.57 -31.43 4.67
C LEU A 89 15.05 -31.31 6.10
N GLU A 90 15.44 -30.23 6.77
CA GLU A 90 14.84 -29.87 8.06
C GLU A 90 13.36 -29.49 7.88
N PRO A 91 12.50 -29.69 8.90
CA PRO A 91 11.06 -29.41 8.81
C PRO A 91 10.73 -28.01 8.29
N ILE A 92 11.48 -26.99 8.70
CA ILE A 92 11.29 -25.60 8.25
C ILE A 92 11.63 -25.46 6.77
N GLN A 93 12.71 -26.08 6.29
CA GLN A 93 13.10 -26.05 4.89
C GLN A 93 12.06 -26.71 4.00
N VAL A 94 11.42 -27.80 4.47
CA VAL A 94 10.32 -28.44 3.74
C VAL A 94 9.17 -27.47 3.52
N VAL A 95 8.78 -26.73 4.55
CA VAL A 95 7.68 -25.74 4.47
C VAL A 95 8.05 -24.58 3.55
N GLU A 96 9.22 -23.99 3.74
CA GLU A 96 9.68 -22.82 2.97
C GLU A 96 9.88 -23.14 1.49
N GLN A 97 10.57 -24.25 1.17
CA GLN A 97 10.82 -24.65 -0.22
C GLN A 97 9.52 -25.04 -0.93
N ALA A 98 8.65 -25.82 -0.27
CA ALA A 98 7.34 -26.16 -0.83
C ALA A 98 6.53 -24.92 -1.17
N ARG A 99 6.48 -23.95 -0.26
CA ARG A 99 5.70 -22.71 -0.47
C ARG A 99 6.30 -21.82 -1.56
N ASN A 100 7.62 -21.66 -1.62
CA ASN A 100 8.28 -20.94 -2.71
C ASN A 100 7.96 -21.55 -4.07
N LEU A 101 8.08 -22.88 -4.21
CA LEU A 101 7.77 -23.57 -5.46
C LEU A 101 6.30 -23.43 -5.85
N GLU A 102 5.38 -23.58 -4.89
CA GLU A 102 3.94 -23.38 -5.13
C GLU A 102 3.64 -21.97 -5.69
N LEU A 103 4.19 -20.94 -5.04
CA LEU A 103 3.97 -19.54 -5.45
C LEU A 103 4.59 -19.23 -6.82
N LEU A 104 5.81 -19.73 -7.09
CA LEU A 104 6.44 -19.57 -8.41
C LEU A 104 5.66 -20.28 -9.52
N GLU A 105 5.10 -21.47 -9.25
CA GLU A 105 4.25 -22.18 -10.20
C GLU A 105 2.92 -21.46 -10.44
N GLN A 106 2.34 -20.83 -9.41
CA GLN A 106 1.14 -20.01 -9.54
C GLN A 106 1.43 -18.76 -10.38
N ASP A 107 2.53 -18.07 -10.09
CA ASP A 107 2.95 -16.87 -10.81
C ASP A 107 3.26 -17.20 -12.29
N LEU A 108 3.98 -18.30 -12.57
CA LEU A 108 4.26 -18.77 -13.94
C LEU A 108 2.96 -19.07 -14.71
N ARG A 109 2.07 -19.89 -14.13
CA ARG A 109 0.79 -20.24 -14.75
C ARG A 109 -0.04 -18.99 -15.08
N ARG A 110 -0.01 -18.01 -14.21
CA ARG A 110 -0.70 -16.74 -14.44
C ARG A 110 -0.11 -15.98 -15.62
N GLN A 111 1.23 -15.90 -15.72
CA GLN A 111 1.89 -15.23 -16.84
C GLN A 111 1.68 -15.94 -18.16
N GLN A 112 1.69 -17.28 -18.17
CA GLN A 112 1.51 -18.09 -19.38
C GLN A 112 0.08 -18.07 -19.94
N ARG A 113 -0.94 -17.75 -19.10
CA ARG A 113 -2.33 -17.61 -19.57
C ARG A 113 -2.60 -16.35 -20.35
N LEU A 114 -1.75 -15.34 -20.18
CA LEU A 114 -1.94 -14.05 -20.85
C LEU A 114 -1.42 -14.08 -22.27
N ASP A 115 -2.25 -13.70 -23.24
CA ASP A 115 -1.82 -13.48 -24.59
C ASP A 115 -0.79 -12.35 -24.64
N PRO A 116 0.42 -12.56 -25.21
CA PRO A 116 1.43 -11.53 -25.37
C PRO A 116 0.93 -10.29 -26.14
N ALA A 117 -0.01 -10.45 -27.07
CA ALA A 117 -0.62 -9.34 -27.79
C ALA A 117 -1.44 -8.47 -26.84
N LEU A 118 -2.27 -9.08 -25.98
CA LEU A 118 -3.04 -8.38 -24.96
C LEU A 118 -2.15 -7.62 -23.97
N VAL A 119 -1.04 -8.24 -23.54
CA VAL A 119 -0.07 -7.58 -22.64
C VAL A 119 0.53 -6.34 -23.31
N GLY A 120 0.89 -6.43 -24.58
CA GLY A 120 1.40 -5.30 -25.36
C GLY A 120 0.35 -4.19 -25.55
N GLU A 121 -0.89 -4.55 -25.85
CA GLU A 121 -1.99 -3.60 -26.03
C GLU A 121 -2.33 -2.90 -24.71
N LEU A 122 -2.39 -3.62 -23.58
CA LEU A 122 -2.56 -3.05 -22.24
C LEU A 122 -1.47 -2.03 -21.91
N ALA A 123 -0.21 -2.31 -22.21
CA ALA A 123 0.88 -1.37 -21.95
C ALA A 123 0.71 -0.08 -22.77
N THR A 124 0.31 -0.18 -24.03
CA THR A 124 0.02 0.96 -24.91
C THR A 124 -1.19 1.75 -24.42
N ALA A 125 -2.28 1.05 -24.07
CA ALA A 125 -3.51 1.64 -23.60
C ALA A 125 -3.32 2.39 -22.27
N LYS A 126 -2.50 1.88 -21.34
CA LYS A 126 -2.13 2.57 -20.09
C LYS A 126 -1.42 3.89 -20.36
N SER A 127 -0.40 3.88 -21.23
CA SER A 127 0.33 5.12 -21.55
C SER A 127 -0.58 6.16 -22.20
N ALA A 128 -1.42 5.77 -23.15
CA ALA A 128 -2.41 6.64 -23.78
C ALA A 128 -3.47 7.11 -22.77
N GLY A 129 -3.95 6.21 -21.91
CA GLY A 129 -4.93 6.48 -20.85
C GLY A 129 -4.44 7.53 -19.88
N TYR A 130 -3.21 7.40 -19.40
CA TYR A 130 -2.59 8.36 -18.51
C TYR A 130 -2.49 9.77 -19.14
N ALA A 131 -2.03 9.87 -20.38
CA ALA A 131 -1.95 11.16 -21.08
C ALA A 131 -3.33 11.80 -21.28
N ARG A 132 -4.35 11.00 -21.62
CA ARG A 132 -5.73 11.49 -21.75
C ARG A 132 -6.33 11.91 -20.42
N TRP A 133 -6.06 11.16 -19.35
CA TRP A 133 -6.49 11.52 -18.00
C TRP A 133 -5.88 12.84 -17.53
N GLN A 134 -4.58 13.07 -17.75
CA GLN A 134 -3.93 14.34 -17.43
C GLN A 134 -4.61 15.52 -18.14
N GLN A 135 -4.89 15.36 -19.44
CA GLN A 135 -5.58 16.39 -20.23
C GLN A 135 -7.01 16.63 -19.72
N ALA A 136 -7.77 15.55 -19.48
CA ALA A 136 -9.14 15.62 -18.97
C ALA A 136 -9.20 16.31 -17.61
N ARG A 137 -8.28 15.95 -16.71
CA ARG A 137 -8.19 16.55 -15.37
C ARG A 137 -7.83 18.05 -15.44
N ALA A 138 -6.89 18.44 -16.29
CA ALA A 138 -6.52 19.84 -16.46
C ALA A 138 -7.68 20.69 -17.00
N ASN A 139 -8.53 20.12 -17.86
CA ASN A 139 -9.69 20.77 -18.45
C ASN A 139 -10.97 20.59 -17.62
N ALA A 140 -10.93 19.76 -16.56
CA ALA A 140 -12.12 19.34 -15.79
C ALA A 140 -13.22 18.72 -16.67
N ASP A 141 -12.84 17.94 -17.70
CA ASP A 141 -13.75 17.36 -18.71
C ASP A 141 -13.49 15.86 -18.85
N PHE A 142 -14.36 15.05 -18.25
CA PHE A 142 -14.29 13.60 -18.30
C PHE A 142 -14.48 13.04 -19.72
N SER A 143 -15.21 13.74 -20.59
CA SER A 143 -15.47 13.26 -21.96
C SER A 143 -14.19 13.03 -22.76
N CYS A 144 -13.11 13.76 -22.45
CA CYS A 144 -11.80 13.59 -23.05
C CYS A 144 -11.10 12.28 -22.66
N PHE A 145 -11.43 11.73 -21.49
CA PHE A 145 -10.85 10.48 -20.94
C PHE A 145 -11.74 9.27 -21.17
N ALA A 146 -13.06 9.44 -21.24
CA ALA A 146 -14.04 8.35 -21.30
C ALA A 146 -13.74 7.29 -22.38
N PRO A 147 -13.35 7.62 -23.61
CA PRO A 147 -13.03 6.60 -24.62
C PRO A 147 -11.79 5.76 -24.25
N ALA A 148 -10.76 6.38 -23.66
CA ALA A 148 -9.56 5.67 -23.22
C ALA A 148 -9.87 4.75 -22.02
N LEU A 149 -10.68 5.22 -21.08
CA LEU A 149 -11.15 4.40 -19.95
C LEU A 149 -11.99 3.21 -20.43
N GLN A 150 -12.89 3.41 -21.38
CA GLN A 150 -13.69 2.32 -21.95
C GLN A 150 -12.80 1.25 -22.60
N HIS A 151 -11.79 1.67 -23.34
CA HIS A 151 -10.82 0.74 -23.95
C HIS A 151 -10.03 -0.03 -22.88
N LEU A 152 -9.52 0.65 -21.85
CA LEU A 152 -8.82 0.01 -20.74
C LEU A 152 -9.74 -1.00 -20.00
N ILE A 153 -11.00 -0.67 -19.76
CA ILE A 153 -11.97 -1.59 -19.15
C ILE A 153 -12.15 -2.83 -20.03
N SER A 154 -12.31 -2.68 -21.34
CA SER A 154 -12.50 -3.80 -22.27
C SER A 154 -11.28 -4.73 -22.26
N LEU A 155 -10.06 -4.19 -22.29
CA LEU A 155 -8.83 -4.98 -22.22
C LEU A 155 -8.66 -5.67 -20.85
N ARG A 156 -9.07 -5.01 -19.76
CA ARG A 156 -9.03 -5.61 -18.43
C ARG A 156 -10.07 -6.72 -18.26
N GLN A 157 -11.24 -6.58 -18.85
CA GLN A 157 -12.24 -7.65 -18.90
C GLN A 157 -11.72 -8.86 -19.69
N GLU A 158 -11.07 -8.64 -20.83
CA GLU A 158 -10.40 -9.70 -21.59
C GLU A 158 -9.29 -10.37 -20.79
N GLN A 159 -8.43 -9.60 -20.14
CA GLN A 159 -7.40 -10.13 -19.24
C GLN A 159 -8.00 -10.97 -18.11
N ALA A 160 -9.06 -10.48 -17.49
CA ALA A 160 -9.75 -11.20 -16.43
C ALA A 160 -10.34 -12.53 -16.92
N GLN A 161 -10.88 -12.58 -18.13
CA GLN A 161 -11.39 -13.83 -18.75
C GLN A 161 -10.29 -14.86 -18.94
N GLN A 162 -9.09 -14.43 -19.40
CA GLN A 162 -7.93 -15.33 -19.55
C GLN A 162 -7.44 -15.86 -18.19
N LEU A 163 -7.60 -15.07 -17.11
CA LEU A 163 -7.15 -15.41 -15.75
C LEU A 163 -8.21 -16.09 -14.88
N ALA A 164 -9.47 -16.16 -15.30
CA ALA A 164 -10.65 -16.25 -14.44
C ALA A 164 -10.72 -17.42 -13.45
N GLU A 165 -10.18 -18.61 -13.72
CA GLU A 165 -10.24 -19.76 -12.79
C GLU A 165 -11.50 -19.83 -11.90
N GLN A 166 -12.69 -19.60 -12.47
CA GLN A 166 -13.99 -19.50 -11.77
C GLN A 166 -14.20 -18.22 -10.93
N ARG A 167 -13.29 -17.23 -11.00
CA ARG A 167 -13.45 -15.93 -10.36
C ARG A 167 -14.23 -14.96 -11.25
N SER A 168 -14.88 -13.99 -10.65
CA SER A 168 -15.46 -12.86 -11.38
C SER A 168 -14.36 -12.01 -12.03
N CYS A 169 -14.75 -11.09 -12.92
CA CYS A 169 -13.80 -10.17 -13.57
C CYS A 169 -13.03 -9.35 -12.53
N TRP A 170 -13.75 -8.72 -11.60
CA TRP A 170 -13.15 -7.90 -10.55
C TRP A 170 -12.22 -8.72 -9.64
N GLU A 171 -12.67 -9.91 -9.20
CA GLU A 171 -11.85 -10.79 -8.35
C GLU A 171 -10.53 -11.18 -9.05
N SER A 172 -10.59 -11.51 -10.34
CA SER A 172 -9.40 -11.86 -11.13
C SER A 172 -8.39 -10.72 -11.20
N LEU A 173 -8.87 -9.47 -11.29
CA LEU A 173 -8.04 -8.26 -11.34
C LEU A 173 -7.51 -7.86 -9.96
N ALA A 174 -8.20 -8.22 -8.88
CA ALA A 174 -7.78 -7.92 -7.50
C ALA A 174 -6.66 -8.86 -7.00
N GLN A 175 -6.55 -10.09 -7.53
CA GLN A 175 -5.59 -11.10 -7.05
C GLN A 175 -4.12 -10.65 -6.98
N PRO A 176 -3.58 -9.78 -7.87
CA PRO A 176 -2.21 -9.27 -7.73
C PRO A 176 -1.97 -8.43 -6.49
N PHE A 177 -3.02 -7.80 -5.97
CA PHE A 177 -2.97 -6.88 -4.85
C PHE A 177 -3.35 -7.58 -3.54
N GLU A 178 -4.44 -8.36 -3.59
CA GLU A 178 -4.99 -9.10 -2.46
C GLU A 178 -5.22 -10.57 -2.86
N PRO A 179 -4.22 -11.44 -2.71
CA PRO A 179 -4.37 -12.86 -2.99
C PRO A 179 -5.54 -13.47 -2.22
N ASP A 180 -6.33 -14.29 -2.91
CA ASP A 180 -7.50 -15.02 -2.41
C ASP A 180 -8.70 -14.17 -1.94
N LEU A 181 -8.65 -12.84 -2.08
CA LEU A 181 -9.79 -11.99 -1.79
C LEU A 181 -10.95 -12.28 -2.76
N THR A 182 -12.14 -12.50 -2.22
CA THR A 182 -13.37 -12.69 -2.97
C THR A 182 -14.33 -11.51 -2.80
N LEU A 183 -15.22 -11.29 -3.79
CA LEU A 183 -16.28 -10.27 -3.68
C LEU A 183 -17.24 -10.54 -2.50
N ALA A 184 -17.48 -11.81 -2.19
CA ALA A 184 -18.32 -12.18 -1.06
C ALA A 184 -17.68 -11.72 0.25
N ARG A 185 -16.39 -12.03 0.45
CA ARG A 185 -15.65 -11.63 1.65
C ARG A 185 -15.49 -10.12 1.76
N LEU A 186 -15.18 -9.46 0.64
CA LEU A 186 -15.09 -7.99 0.61
C LEU A 186 -16.41 -7.33 1.02
N LYS A 187 -17.55 -7.81 0.50
CA LYS A 187 -18.87 -7.28 0.86
C LYS A 187 -19.18 -7.50 2.34
N GLU A 188 -18.84 -8.67 2.88
CA GLU A 188 -19.00 -8.97 4.31
C GLU A 188 -18.22 -7.97 5.18
N LEU A 189 -16.93 -7.77 4.87
CA LEU A 189 -16.07 -6.82 5.59
C LEU A 189 -16.54 -5.36 5.44
N PHE A 190 -17.03 -4.96 4.26
CA PHE A 190 -17.37 -3.58 3.99
C PHE A 190 -18.80 -3.19 4.41
N ALA A 191 -19.70 -4.15 4.65
CA ALA A 191 -21.09 -3.87 5.03
C ALA A 191 -21.22 -3.10 6.35
N PRO A 192 -20.53 -3.48 7.46
CA PRO A 192 -20.59 -2.71 8.70
C PRO A 192 -20.05 -1.28 8.54
N LEU A 193 -18.98 -1.11 7.73
CA LEU A 193 -18.37 0.20 7.49
C LEU A 193 -19.32 1.15 6.76
N ARG A 194 -20.10 0.64 5.78
CA ARG A 194 -21.12 1.43 5.07
C ARG A 194 -22.19 1.97 5.99
N GLN A 195 -22.54 1.22 7.02
CA GLN A 195 -23.56 1.61 7.98
C GLN A 195 -23.01 2.57 9.03
N ARG A 196 -21.82 2.29 9.58
CA ARG A 196 -21.29 2.99 10.73
C ARG A 196 -20.50 4.26 10.41
N LEU A 197 -19.71 4.27 9.31
CA LEU A 197 -18.87 5.43 9.00
C LEU A 197 -19.66 6.71 8.70
N PRO A 198 -20.78 6.69 7.93
CA PRO A 198 -21.59 7.90 7.72
C PRO A 198 -22.13 8.49 9.04
N ASP A 199 -22.62 7.63 9.95
CA ASP A 199 -23.13 8.07 11.25
C ASP A 199 -22.04 8.73 12.11
N LEU A 200 -20.82 8.16 12.10
CA LEU A 200 -19.67 8.73 12.81
C LEU A 200 -19.26 10.08 12.20
N VAL A 201 -19.30 10.22 10.87
CA VAL A 201 -19.03 11.48 10.19
C VAL A 201 -20.05 12.54 10.55
N GLU A 202 -21.34 12.22 10.56
CA GLU A 202 -22.41 13.16 10.93
C GLU A 202 -22.31 13.57 12.42
N LYS A 203 -22.01 12.61 13.31
CA LYS A 203 -21.73 12.90 14.73
C LYS A 203 -20.59 13.90 14.87
N ALA A 204 -19.51 13.70 14.13
CA ALA A 204 -18.33 14.56 14.17
C ALA A 204 -18.55 15.95 13.55
N ARG A 205 -19.41 16.07 12.52
CA ARG A 205 -19.77 17.37 11.92
C ARG A 205 -20.49 18.31 12.89
N ALA A 206 -21.23 17.74 13.83
CA ALA A 206 -21.96 18.53 14.83
C ALA A 206 -21.05 19.18 15.88
N TRP A 207 -19.76 18.84 15.90
CA TRP A 207 -18.83 19.35 16.93
C TRP A 207 -18.21 20.70 16.56
N PRO A 208 -17.92 21.56 17.56
CA PRO A 208 -17.20 22.79 17.33
C PRO A 208 -15.80 22.51 16.72
N ARG A 209 -15.48 23.15 15.64
CA ARG A 209 -14.13 23.05 15.06
C ARG A 209 -13.09 23.69 15.97
N SER A 210 -11.99 22.99 16.23
CA SER A 210 -10.87 23.54 17.00
C SER A 210 -10.28 24.79 16.31
N ARG A 211 -9.98 25.80 17.09
CA ARG A 211 -9.37 27.06 16.64
C ARG A 211 -7.97 26.84 16.03
N ALA A 212 -7.23 25.84 16.49
CA ALA A 212 -5.88 25.53 16.02
C ALA A 212 -5.82 25.01 14.56
N VAL A 213 -6.92 24.43 14.09
CA VAL A 213 -7.00 23.89 12.70
C VAL A 213 -7.22 24.97 11.66
N SER A 214 -7.71 26.15 12.04
CA SER A 214 -8.10 27.23 11.12
C SER A 214 -7.01 28.29 10.87
N LEU A 215 -5.88 28.21 11.55
CA LEU A 215 -4.77 29.15 11.36
C LEU A 215 -3.87 28.61 10.26
N GLY A 216 -3.91 29.26 9.08
CA GLY A 216 -2.91 29.02 8.04
C GLY A 216 -1.53 29.39 8.59
N TRP A 217 -0.62 28.44 8.59
CA TRP A 217 0.77 28.61 9.02
C TRP A 217 1.68 27.80 8.10
N ASP A 218 2.92 28.20 8.02
CA ASP A 218 3.92 27.49 7.22
C ASP A 218 5.25 27.45 7.94
N LEU A 219 6.06 26.48 7.57
CA LEU A 219 7.43 26.36 8.01
C LEU A 219 8.35 26.34 6.79
N HIS A 220 9.50 26.99 6.94
CA HIS A 220 10.52 26.92 5.90
C HIS A 220 10.86 25.45 5.60
N GLU A 221 11.06 25.15 4.34
CA GLU A 221 11.25 23.80 3.85
C GLU A 221 12.36 23.04 4.56
N THR A 222 13.52 23.66 4.80
CA THR A 222 14.63 23.05 5.52
C THR A 222 14.28 22.71 6.97
N THR A 223 13.37 23.49 7.58
CA THR A 223 12.84 23.21 8.93
C THR A 223 11.95 21.97 8.91
N GLN A 224 11.03 21.88 7.93
CA GLN A 224 10.19 20.70 7.77
C GLN A 224 11.04 19.44 7.58
N GLN A 225 12.06 19.50 6.71
CA GLN A 225 13.00 18.39 6.50
C GLN A 225 13.76 18.02 7.76
N GLY A 226 14.23 18.99 8.53
CA GLY A 226 14.91 18.75 9.79
C GLY A 226 14.03 18.05 10.83
N LEU A 227 12.72 18.35 10.86
CA LEU A 227 11.76 17.64 11.71
C LEU A 227 11.54 16.20 11.23
N CYS A 228 11.38 15.98 9.92
CA CYS A 228 11.26 14.65 9.34
C CYS A 228 12.51 13.80 9.61
N GLU A 229 13.70 14.34 9.44
CA GLU A 229 14.96 13.64 9.71
C GLU A 229 15.07 13.21 11.17
N ARG A 230 14.69 14.09 12.12
CA ARG A 230 14.66 13.74 13.55
C ARG A 230 13.66 12.64 13.87
N LEU A 231 12.51 12.63 13.19
CA LEU A 231 11.52 11.56 13.33
C LEU A 231 12.14 10.22 12.92
N LEU A 232 12.73 10.16 11.74
CA LEU A 232 13.34 8.95 11.21
C LEU A 232 14.48 8.45 12.10
N GLN A 233 15.33 9.35 12.62
CA GLN A 233 16.41 9.01 13.56
C GLN A 233 15.84 8.43 14.86
N GLN A 234 14.78 9.02 15.40
CA GLN A 234 14.12 8.51 16.61
C GLN A 234 13.50 7.12 16.38
N TRP A 235 13.07 6.84 15.15
CA TRP A 235 12.46 5.58 14.76
C TRP A 235 13.43 4.59 14.13
N GLY A 236 14.72 4.70 14.47
CA GLY A 236 15.73 3.69 14.18
C GLY A 236 16.25 3.72 12.74
N ARG A 237 16.24 4.89 12.06
CA ARG A 237 16.80 4.99 10.72
C ARG A 237 18.28 4.71 10.68
N ASP A 238 18.67 3.75 9.84
CA ASP A 238 20.07 3.50 9.48
C ASP A 238 20.42 4.20 8.15
N LEU A 239 21.34 5.16 8.22
CA LEU A 239 21.79 5.94 7.06
C LEU A 239 22.59 5.11 6.05
N SER A 240 23.12 3.95 6.45
CA SER A 240 23.90 3.09 5.56
C SER A 240 23.03 2.34 4.55
N ILE A 241 21.75 2.14 4.85
CA ILE A 241 20.81 1.37 4.02
C ILE A 241 19.59 2.18 3.56
N THR A 242 19.46 3.44 3.98
CA THR A 242 18.26 4.24 3.67
C THR A 242 18.59 5.57 3.00
N CYS A 243 17.75 5.96 2.05
CA CYS A 243 17.84 7.25 1.36
C CYS A 243 16.48 7.96 1.39
N VAL A 244 16.50 9.27 1.67
CA VAL A 244 15.29 10.13 1.62
C VAL A 244 15.47 11.19 0.54
N ALA A 245 14.48 11.33 -0.32
CA ALA A 245 14.45 12.35 -1.37
C ALA A 245 13.08 13.05 -1.42
N ARG A 246 12.85 13.85 -2.44
CA ARG A 246 11.57 14.52 -2.71
C ARG A 246 10.95 14.00 -3.98
N SER A 247 9.64 13.92 -3.98
CA SER A 247 8.85 13.64 -5.17
C SER A 247 7.52 14.41 -5.13
N PRO A 248 6.82 14.57 -6.27
CA PRO A 248 5.48 15.16 -6.29
C PRO A 248 4.46 14.38 -5.46
N HIS A 249 4.60 13.04 -5.42
CA HIS A 249 3.82 12.14 -4.58
C HIS A 249 4.79 11.31 -3.74
N PRO A 250 4.70 11.34 -2.40
CA PRO A 250 5.51 10.49 -1.52
C PRO A 250 5.34 9.01 -1.88
N PHE A 251 6.42 8.25 -1.78
CA PHE A 251 6.42 6.79 -1.94
C PHE A 251 7.65 6.18 -1.28
N SER A 252 7.54 4.91 -0.91
CA SER A 252 8.64 4.05 -0.47
C SER A 252 8.94 3.00 -1.53
N ILE A 253 10.22 2.65 -1.70
CA ILE A 253 10.67 1.66 -2.69
C ILE A 253 11.92 0.95 -2.20
N THR A 254 11.98 -0.36 -2.42
CA THR A 254 13.14 -1.20 -2.15
C THR A 254 13.89 -1.48 -3.45
N LEU A 255 15.16 -1.11 -3.51
CA LEU A 255 16.02 -1.33 -4.68
C LEU A 255 16.91 -2.56 -4.54
N GLY A 256 17.12 -3.00 -3.32
CA GLY A 256 17.95 -4.16 -3.02
C GLY A 256 17.83 -4.53 -1.54
N PRO A 257 18.44 -5.62 -1.11
CA PRO A 257 18.32 -6.12 0.27
C PRO A 257 18.76 -5.12 1.35
N GLN A 258 19.57 -4.13 0.98
CA GLN A 258 20.08 -3.08 1.86
C GLN A 258 20.00 -1.69 1.21
N ASP A 259 19.00 -1.47 0.35
CA ASP A 259 18.76 -0.17 -0.29
C ASP A 259 17.27 0.15 -0.26
N PHE A 260 16.85 0.82 0.83
CA PHE A 260 15.47 1.24 1.10
C PHE A 260 15.36 2.75 0.91
N ARG A 261 14.46 3.18 0.03
CA ARG A 261 14.34 4.59 -0.30
C ARG A 261 12.91 5.08 -0.10
N LEU A 262 12.79 6.27 0.45
CA LEU A 262 11.49 6.92 0.58
C LEU A 262 11.58 8.38 0.13
N THR A 263 10.43 8.90 -0.28
CA THR A 263 10.31 10.31 -0.65
C THR A 263 9.31 11.01 0.24
N THR A 264 9.46 12.31 0.36
CA THR A 264 8.49 13.18 1.02
C THR A 264 8.14 14.36 0.13
N ARG A 265 7.08 15.07 0.49
CA ARG A 265 6.61 16.25 -0.24
C ARG A 265 6.38 17.41 0.72
N VAL A 266 6.95 18.56 0.41
CA VAL A 266 6.64 19.82 1.09
C VAL A 266 5.47 20.47 0.37
N VAL A 267 4.39 20.73 1.10
CA VAL A 267 3.21 21.43 0.61
C VAL A 267 3.14 22.80 1.33
N PRO A 268 3.20 23.92 0.61
CA PRO A 268 3.08 25.24 1.22
C PRO A 268 1.79 25.37 2.03
N GLY A 269 1.88 25.92 3.24
CA GLY A 269 0.75 26.05 4.15
C GLY A 269 0.28 24.75 4.83
N GLN A 270 0.95 23.61 4.60
CA GLN A 270 0.58 22.32 5.19
C GLN A 270 1.81 21.57 5.75
N PRO A 271 2.54 22.12 6.72
CA PRO A 271 3.80 21.52 7.20
C PRO A 271 3.62 20.17 7.90
N LEU A 272 2.46 19.89 8.50
CA LEU A 272 2.14 18.57 9.06
C LEU A 272 1.98 17.50 7.97
N SER A 273 1.56 17.86 6.76
CA SER A 273 1.42 16.90 5.65
C SER A 273 2.77 16.26 5.29
N CYS A 274 3.84 17.05 5.20
CA CYS A 274 5.19 16.53 4.98
C CYS A 274 5.62 15.56 6.09
N PHE A 275 5.38 15.93 7.33
CA PHE A 275 5.78 15.16 8.51
C PHE A 275 5.04 13.83 8.61
N LEU A 276 3.72 13.85 8.46
CA LEU A 276 2.88 12.65 8.53
C LEU A 276 3.11 11.72 7.33
N ALA A 277 3.28 12.27 6.12
CA ALA A 277 3.67 11.48 4.96
C ALA A 277 5.04 10.79 5.16
N THR A 278 5.99 11.45 5.82
CA THR A 278 7.27 10.82 6.16
C THR A 278 7.09 9.66 7.14
N ALA A 279 6.21 9.78 8.14
CA ALA A 279 5.88 8.70 9.06
C ALA A 279 5.23 7.52 8.33
N HIS A 280 4.32 7.80 7.39
CA HIS A 280 3.65 6.82 6.55
C HIS A 280 4.65 6.03 5.69
N GLU A 281 5.46 6.73 4.90
CA GLU A 281 6.44 6.09 4.01
C GLU A 281 7.52 5.33 4.78
N TRP A 282 7.85 5.79 5.99
CA TRP A 282 8.76 5.05 6.86
C TRP A 282 8.15 3.75 7.36
N GLY A 283 6.86 3.72 7.65
CA GLY A 283 6.14 2.49 7.99
C GLY A 283 6.22 1.43 6.89
N HIS A 284 6.05 1.83 5.63
CA HIS A 284 6.28 0.96 4.47
C HIS A 284 7.73 0.44 4.42
N SER A 285 8.69 1.33 4.63
CA SER A 285 10.11 0.99 4.62
C SER A 285 10.49 0.03 5.75
N LEU A 286 9.94 0.21 6.96
CA LEU A 286 10.17 -0.69 8.10
C LEU A 286 9.62 -2.10 7.85
N TYR A 287 8.50 -2.22 7.15
CA TYR A 287 7.95 -3.51 6.73
C TYR A 287 8.90 -4.22 5.76
N GLU A 288 9.31 -3.54 4.70
CA GLU A 288 10.27 -4.07 3.72
C GLU A 288 11.59 -4.49 4.37
N GLN A 289 12.11 -3.70 5.33
CA GLN A 289 13.30 -4.02 6.10
C GLN A 289 13.13 -5.24 7.02
N GLY A 290 11.90 -5.60 7.36
CA GLY A 290 11.58 -6.74 8.25
C GLY A 290 11.18 -8.01 7.52
N LEU A 291 11.00 -8.00 6.20
CA LEU A 291 10.66 -9.19 5.41
C LEU A 291 11.77 -10.25 5.49
N PRO A 292 11.47 -11.55 5.23
CA PRO A 292 12.40 -12.67 5.48
C PRO A 292 13.76 -12.58 4.80
N ASP A 293 14.03 -11.52 4.07
CA ASP A 293 15.14 -11.50 3.14
C ASP A 293 16.20 -10.46 3.33
N GLN A 294 16.56 -10.12 4.50
CA GLN A 294 17.67 -9.15 4.66
C GLN A 294 19.07 -9.71 4.32
N SER A 295 19.21 -11.05 4.17
CA SER A 295 20.47 -11.74 3.96
C SER A 295 20.76 -12.14 2.51
N HIS A 296 20.03 -11.63 1.54
CA HIS A 296 20.06 -11.99 0.12
C HIS A 296 19.46 -13.37 -0.23
N GLN A 297 19.18 -14.22 0.74
CA GLN A 297 18.71 -15.58 0.47
C GLN A 297 17.33 -15.61 -0.17
N TRP A 298 16.36 -14.85 0.38
CA TRP A 298 14.97 -14.86 -0.08
C TRP A 298 14.56 -13.63 -0.90
N PHE A 299 15.41 -12.61 -1.06
CA PHE A 299 15.07 -11.38 -1.76
C PHE A 299 14.56 -11.59 -3.18
N ALA A 300 15.06 -12.58 -3.88
CA ALA A 300 14.60 -12.97 -5.20
C ALA A 300 13.44 -13.99 -5.19
N TRP A 301 13.10 -14.52 -4.03
CA TRP A 301 12.11 -15.57 -3.88
C TRP A 301 10.77 -15.01 -3.38
N PRO A 302 9.64 -15.72 -3.66
CA PRO A 302 8.33 -15.25 -3.20
C PRO A 302 8.21 -15.00 -1.70
N LEU A 303 8.83 -15.82 -0.84
CA LEU A 303 8.74 -15.65 0.61
C LEU A 303 9.37 -14.35 1.11
N GLY A 304 10.34 -13.77 0.39
CA GLY A 304 10.92 -12.46 0.68
C GLY A 304 10.06 -11.28 0.26
N GLN A 305 8.87 -11.50 -0.31
CA GLN A 305 7.97 -10.44 -0.77
C GLN A 305 6.86 -10.16 0.26
N ALA A 306 6.26 -8.97 0.18
CA ALA A 306 5.12 -8.60 1.00
C ALA A 306 3.93 -9.54 0.79
N THR A 307 3.18 -9.80 1.86
CA THR A 307 2.00 -10.67 1.85
C THR A 307 0.93 -10.18 0.87
N SER A 308 0.57 -8.91 0.97
CA SER A 308 -0.39 -8.20 0.11
C SER A 308 -0.22 -6.70 0.21
N MET A 309 -0.90 -5.95 -0.67
CA MET A 309 -0.90 -4.47 -0.59
C MET A 309 -1.61 -3.98 0.68
N ALA A 310 -2.65 -4.65 1.15
CA ALA A 310 -3.33 -4.28 2.40
C ALA A 310 -2.45 -4.50 3.63
N VAL A 311 -1.67 -5.59 3.68
CA VAL A 311 -0.71 -5.80 4.76
C VAL A 311 0.39 -4.73 4.70
N HIS A 312 0.89 -4.41 3.51
CA HIS A 312 1.89 -3.35 3.31
C HIS A 312 1.38 -1.98 3.78
N GLU A 313 0.13 -1.63 3.41
CA GLU A 313 -0.54 -0.41 3.85
C GLU A 313 -0.84 -0.43 5.36
N SER A 314 -1.12 -1.59 5.94
CA SER A 314 -1.38 -1.68 7.37
C SER A 314 -0.20 -1.24 8.23
N GLN A 315 1.03 -1.42 7.71
CA GLN A 315 2.25 -1.03 8.39
C GLN A 315 2.48 0.49 8.33
N SER A 316 2.25 1.11 7.18
CA SER A 316 2.30 2.57 7.06
C SER A 316 1.24 3.26 7.92
N LEU A 317 0.01 2.74 7.90
CA LEU A 317 -1.11 3.25 8.73
C LEU A 317 -0.88 3.04 10.22
N PHE A 318 -0.20 1.96 10.63
CA PHE A 318 0.19 1.78 12.03
C PHE A 318 1.11 2.91 12.50
N TRP A 319 2.18 3.18 11.78
CA TRP A 319 3.14 4.21 12.15
C TRP A 319 2.58 5.62 12.02
N GLU A 320 1.76 5.89 11.03
CA GLU A 320 1.11 7.19 10.87
C GLU A 320 0.01 7.39 11.91
N ASN A 321 -0.99 6.48 11.97
CA ASN A 321 -2.23 6.74 12.71
C ASN A 321 -2.17 6.32 14.18
N ARG A 322 -1.46 5.20 14.50
CA ARG A 322 -1.37 4.68 15.87
C ARG A 322 -0.22 5.30 16.64
N VAL A 323 0.87 5.66 15.96
CA VAL A 323 2.06 6.26 16.58
C VAL A 323 2.07 7.77 16.38
N ALA A 324 2.28 8.27 15.14
CA ALA A 324 2.49 9.70 14.88
C ALA A 324 1.28 10.57 15.19
N ARG A 325 0.05 10.09 14.97
CA ARG A 325 -1.19 10.84 15.26
C ARG A 325 -1.73 10.62 16.67
N SER A 326 -0.99 9.93 17.54
CA SER A 326 -1.40 9.71 18.93
C SER A 326 -1.22 10.98 19.79
N ARG A 327 -1.99 11.06 20.89
CA ARG A 327 -1.87 12.18 21.81
C ARG A 327 -0.50 12.21 22.52
N PRO A 328 0.05 11.09 23.02
CA PRO A 328 1.40 11.08 23.61
C PRO A 328 2.48 11.53 22.63
N PHE A 329 2.34 11.23 21.33
CA PHE A 329 3.26 11.73 20.33
C PHE A 329 3.20 13.26 20.20
N ALA A 330 2.01 13.83 20.17
CA ALA A 330 1.84 15.28 20.19
C ALA A 330 2.45 15.91 21.45
N GLU A 331 2.33 15.28 22.63
CA GLU A 331 2.93 15.74 23.89
C GLU A 331 4.47 15.83 23.81
N GLN A 332 5.11 14.92 23.08
CA GLN A 332 6.55 14.93 22.90
C GLN A 332 7.03 15.89 21.79
N TRP A 333 6.22 16.07 20.75
CA TRP A 333 6.67 16.78 19.54
C TRP A 333 6.23 18.24 19.45
N TRP A 334 5.12 18.65 20.10
CA TRP A 334 4.66 20.04 20.03
C TRP A 334 5.71 21.08 20.43
N PRO A 335 6.60 20.85 21.44
CA PRO A 335 7.60 21.86 21.76
C PRO A 335 8.60 22.09 20.62
N ARG A 336 8.93 21.04 19.87
CA ARG A 336 9.82 21.14 18.70
C ARG A 336 9.17 21.91 17.56
N PHE A 337 7.88 21.66 17.31
CA PHE A 337 7.11 22.42 16.34
C PHE A 337 6.91 23.87 16.74
N ALA A 338 6.60 24.14 17.99
CA ALA A 338 6.48 25.49 18.53
C ALA A 338 7.81 26.26 18.41
N GLN A 339 8.94 25.64 18.76
CA GLN A 339 10.28 26.21 18.59
C GLN A 339 10.60 26.51 17.11
N ALA A 340 10.08 25.71 16.20
CA ALA A 340 10.21 25.88 14.76
C ALA A 340 9.29 26.98 14.18
N GLY A 341 8.38 27.55 14.99
CA GLY A 341 7.47 28.60 14.58
C GLY A 341 6.02 28.16 14.33
N ALA A 342 5.66 26.91 14.65
CA ALA A 342 4.28 26.47 14.58
C ALA A 342 3.41 27.18 15.63
N PRO A 343 2.12 27.46 15.35
CA PRO A 343 1.24 28.24 16.22
C PRO A 343 0.66 27.41 17.40
N PHE A 344 1.28 26.27 17.72
CA PHE A 344 0.82 25.41 18.81
C PHE A 344 1.23 25.98 20.16
N THR A 345 0.25 26.15 21.06
CA THR A 345 0.47 26.61 22.43
C THR A 345 0.60 25.47 23.42
N CYS A 346 0.12 24.29 23.04
CA CYS A 346 0.18 23.08 23.86
C CYS A 346 0.07 21.81 22.99
N ALA A 347 0.28 20.66 23.61
CA ALA A 347 0.17 19.35 22.94
C ALA A 347 -1.22 19.11 22.34
N GLN A 348 -2.27 19.58 23.00
CA GLN A 348 -3.64 19.41 22.52
C GLN A 348 -3.88 20.12 21.19
N ASP A 349 -3.34 21.34 21.00
CA ASP A 349 -3.44 22.06 19.73
C ASP A 349 -2.81 21.26 18.59
N MET A 350 -1.61 20.71 18.81
CA MET A 350 -0.92 19.89 17.82
C MET A 350 -1.67 18.59 17.54
N TRP A 351 -2.16 17.91 18.59
CA TRP A 351 -2.90 16.65 18.43
C TRP A 351 -4.17 16.84 17.62
N GLN A 352 -4.94 17.90 17.88
CA GLN A 352 -6.12 18.24 17.09
C GLN A 352 -5.77 18.62 15.63
N ALA A 353 -4.66 19.35 15.44
CA ALA A 353 -4.21 19.71 14.09
C ALA A 353 -3.75 18.48 13.26
N MET A 354 -3.18 17.46 13.90
CA MET A 354 -2.82 16.19 13.26
C MET A 354 -4.02 15.27 12.98
N ASN A 355 -5.16 15.52 13.65
CA ASN A 355 -6.38 14.71 13.51
C ASN A 355 -7.59 15.59 13.12
N PRO A 356 -7.53 16.30 11.98
CA PRO A 356 -8.68 17.08 11.54
C PRO A 356 -9.83 16.13 11.21
N ILE A 357 -11.06 16.60 11.45
CA ILE A 357 -12.26 15.92 11.00
C ILE A 357 -12.96 16.89 10.05
N SER A 358 -12.76 16.68 8.77
CA SER A 358 -13.27 17.56 7.72
C SER A 358 -13.51 16.77 6.44
N PRO A 359 -14.65 16.03 6.37
CA PRO A 359 -14.99 15.31 5.16
C PRO A 359 -14.97 16.24 3.95
N GLY A 360 -14.12 15.89 3.00
CA GLY A 360 -13.84 16.71 1.82
C GLY A 360 -14.03 15.92 0.53
N LEU A 361 -13.75 16.58 -0.60
CA LEU A 361 -13.87 15.96 -1.92
C LEU A 361 -12.66 15.09 -2.27
N ASN A 362 -11.47 15.47 -1.81
CA ASN A 362 -10.22 14.83 -2.23
C ASN A 362 -9.85 13.66 -1.30
N ARG A 363 -9.75 12.45 -1.87
CA ARG A 363 -9.36 11.24 -1.14
C ARG A 363 -7.98 11.36 -0.50
N VAL A 364 -7.01 11.92 -1.22
CA VAL A 364 -5.60 11.99 -0.74
C VAL A 364 -5.46 12.91 0.48
N GLU A 365 -6.39 13.87 0.64
CA GLU A 365 -6.44 14.82 1.76
C GLU A 365 -7.52 14.46 2.78
N ALA A 366 -8.19 13.31 2.61
CA ALA A 366 -9.27 12.90 3.49
C ALA A 366 -8.75 12.63 4.91
N ASP A 367 -9.57 13.02 5.89
CA ASP A 367 -9.32 12.64 7.28
C ASP A 367 -9.53 11.13 7.49
N GLU A 368 -8.95 10.60 8.56
CA GLU A 368 -8.97 9.15 8.84
C GLU A 368 -10.40 8.58 8.95
N LEU A 369 -11.36 9.37 9.40
CA LEU A 369 -12.75 8.95 9.55
C LEU A 369 -13.47 8.83 8.20
N SER A 370 -13.31 9.84 7.33
CA SER A 370 -13.98 9.88 6.03
C SER A 370 -13.24 9.10 4.94
N TYR A 371 -11.95 8.77 5.12
CA TYR A 371 -11.14 8.06 4.14
C TYR A 371 -11.77 6.73 3.69
N GLY A 372 -12.30 5.95 4.63
CA GLY A 372 -12.99 4.70 4.33
C GLY A 372 -14.17 4.86 3.36
N LEU A 373 -14.92 5.96 3.47
CA LEU A 373 -16.05 6.25 2.56
C LEU A 373 -15.58 6.52 1.13
N HIS A 374 -14.45 7.20 0.96
CA HIS A 374 -13.83 7.39 -0.36
C HIS A 374 -13.47 6.06 -1.02
N ILE A 375 -12.94 5.10 -0.24
CA ILE A 375 -12.57 3.78 -0.77
C ILE A 375 -13.81 2.95 -1.10
N LEU A 376 -14.84 2.97 -0.25
CA LEU A 376 -16.11 2.30 -0.51
C LEU A 376 -16.73 2.76 -1.83
N ILE A 377 -16.76 4.07 -2.09
CA ILE A 377 -17.29 4.64 -3.33
C ILE A 377 -16.53 4.10 -4.56
N ARG A 378 -15.20 4.14 -4.53
CA ARG A 378 -14.37 3.68 -5.65
C ARG A 378 -14.51 2.19 -5.90
N THR A 379 -14.51 1.40 -4.86
CA THR A 379 -14.73 -0.05 -4.95
C THR A 379 -16.07 -0.39 -5.58
N ASP A 380 -17.13 0.32 -5.18
CA ASP A 380 -18.47 0.12 -5.74
C ASP A 380 -18.55 0.50 -7.21
N LEU A 381 -17.88 1.59 -7.60
CA LEU A 381 -17.83 2.04 -8.99
C LEU A 381 -17.02 1.07 -9.86
N GLU A 382 -15.89 0.53 -9.37
CA GLU A 382 -15.15 -0.52 -10.08
C GLU A 382 -16.02 -1.76 -10.32
N ILE A 383 -16.69 -2.24 -9.27
CA ILE A 383 -17.60 -3.39 -9.38
C ILE A 383 -18.75 -3.08 -10.34
N ALA A 384 -19.27 -1.85 -10.33
CA ALA A 384 -20.34 -1.45 -11.25
C ALA A 384 -19.86 -1.41 -12.70
N LEU A 385 -18.66 -0.90 -12.96
CA LEU A 385 -18.06 -0.83 -14.30
C LEU A 385 -17.72 -2.22 -14.87
N LEU A 386 -17.17 -3.11 -14.02
CA LEU A 386 -16.66 -4.40 -14.46
C LEU A 386 -17.73 -5.51 -14.46
N GLU A 387 -18.67 -5.50 -13.48
CA GLU A 387 -19.60 -6.61 -13.23
C GLU A 387 -21.06 -6.27 -13.50
N LYS A 388 -21.45 -4.99 -13.37
CA LYS A 388 -22.89 -4.61 -13.40
C LYS A 388 -23.29 -3.79 -14.61
N GLY A 389 -22.37 -3.58 -15.56
CA GLY A 389 -22.67 -2.91 -16.83
C GLY A 389 -22.90 -1.40 -16.71
N LEU A 390 -22.33 -0.73 -15.69
CA LEU A 390 -22.32 0.72 -15.64
C LEU A 390 -21.60 1.25 -16.89
N ALA A 391 -22.26 2.06 -17.68
CA ALA A 391 -21.63 2.64 -18.86
C ALA A 391 -20.65 3.74 -18.44
N VAL A 392 -19.46 3.76 -19.05
CA VAL A 392 -18.39 4.71 -18.70
C VAL A 392 -18.85 6.17 -18.78
N LYS A 393 -19.71 6.51 -19.75
CA LYS A 393 -20.29 7.86 -19.90
C LYS A 393 -21.10 8.31 -18.68
N ASP A 394 -21.65 7.37 -17.91
CA ASP A 394 -22.52 7.65 -16.76
C ASP A 394 -21.72 7.73 -15.43
N LEU A 395 -20.41 7.42 -15.48
CA LEU A 395 -19.52 7.43 -14.30
C LEU A 395 -19.51 8.74 -13.53
N PRO A 396 -19.44 9.95 -14.14
CA PRO A 396 -19.46 11.21 -13.39
C PRO A 396 -20.75 11.40 -12.58
N GLY A 397 -21.89 11.05 -13.17
CA GLY A 397 -23.20 11.14 -12.52
C GLY A 397 -23.30 10.19 -11.32
N GLU A 398 -22.89 8.93 -11.50
CA GLU A 398 -22.88 7.92 -10.46
C GLU A 398 -21.90 8.25 -9.34
N TRP A 399 -20.72 8.79 -9.68
CA TRP A 399 -19.75 9.30 -8.73
C TRP A 399 -20.37 10.40 -7.84
N ASN A 400 -20.96 11.41 -8.46
CA ASN A 400 -21.56 12.54 -7.74
C ASN A 400 -22.71 12.10 -6.82
N THR A 401 -23.50 11.11 -7.26
CA THR A 401 -24.59 10.52 -6.46
C THR A 401 -24.03 9.89 -5.20
N ARG A 402 -23.05 9.00 -5.33
CA ARG A 402 -22.43 8.30 -4.19
C ARG A 402 -21.70 9.24 -3.23
N TYR A 403 -21.04 10.27 -3.76
CA TYR A 403 -20.43 11.31 -2.93
C TYR A 403 -21.45 12.08 -2.11
N GLY A 404 -22.60 12.41 -2.73
CA GLY A 404 -23.71 13.04 -2.01
C GLY A 404 -24.30 12.16 -0.92
N GLU A 405 -24.46 10.86 -1.19
CA GLU A 405 -25.06 9.90 -0.26
C GLU A 405 -24.14 9.55 0.92
N LEU A 406 -22.85 9.28 0.66
CA LEU A 406 -21.94 8.77 1.68
C LEU A 406 -21.12 9.86 2.37
N LEU A 407 -20.73 10.90 1.66
CA LEU A 407 -19.88 11.97 2.19
C LEU A 407 -20.64 13.29 2.42
N GLY A 408 -21.87 13.40 1.90
CA GLY A 408 -22.67 14.63 2.02
C GLY A 408 -22.05 15.84 1.29
N VAL A 409 -21.18 15.60 0.31
CA VAL A 409 -20.51 16.63 -0.51
C VAL A 409 -20.70 16.33 -1.99
N ARG A 410 -20.64 17.35 -2.84
CA ARG A 410 -20.76 17.18 -4.29
C ARG A 410 -19.62 17.89 -5.00
N PRO A 411 -18.90 17.20 -5.91
CA PRO A 411 -17.93 17.85 -6.79
C PRO A 411 -18.61 18.91 -7.68
N MET A 412 -17.92 20.03 -7.89
CA MET A 412 -18.41 21.08 -8.80
C MET A 412 -18.03 20.80 -10.26
N ASN A 413 -17.05 19.96 -10.48
CA ASN A 413 -16.55 19.57 -11.80
C ASN A 413 -15.91 18.18 -11.75
N ASP A 414 -15.55 17.63 -12.91
CA ASP A 414 -15.01 16.28 -13.02
C ASP A 414 -13.60 16.14 -12.42
N ALA A 415 -12.80 17.22 -12.37
CA ALA A 415 -11.47 17.20 -11.76
C ALA A 415 -11.52 17.03 -10.24
N GLU A 416 -12.56 17.60 -9.59
CA GLU A 416 -12.88 17.36 -8.18
C GLU A 416 -13.60 16.04 -7.96
N GLY A 417 -14.17 15.47 -9.02
CA GLY A 417 -14.93 14.23 -9.03
C GLY A 417 -14.14 13.03 -9.51
N CYS A 418 -14.64 12.36 -10.54
CA CYS A 418 -14.15 11.07 -11.03
C CYS A 418 -12.74 11.10 -11.66
N LEU A 419 -12.18 12.27 -11.90
CA LEU A 419 -10.82 12.46 -12.42
C LEU A 419 -9.77 12.66 -11.33
N GLN A 420 -10.13 12.60 -10.04
CA GLN A 420 -9.14 12.85 -8.96
C GLN A 420 -8.03 11.81 -8.89
N ASP A 421 -8.30 10.54 -9.19
CA ASP A 421 -7.35 9.43 -9.02
C ASP A 421 -6.77 8.99 -10.36
N VAL A 422 -5.48 8.69 -10.36
CA VAL A 422 -4.73 8.18 -11.52
C VAL A 422 -5.02 6.71 -11.84
N HIS A 423 -5.47 5.94 -10.84
CA HIS A 423 -5.55 4.47 -10.85
C HIS A 423 -6.20 3.88 -12.09
N TRP A 424 -7.38 4.36 -12.45
CA TRP A 424 -8.10 3.83 -13.62
C TRP A 424 -7.43 4.17 -14.95
N SER A 425 -6.70 5.28 -15.02
CA SER A 425 -5.93 5.64 -16.21
C SER A 425 -4.75 4.71 -16.45
N GLU A 426 -4.26 4.07 -15.40
CA GLU A 426 -3.24 3.03 -15.43
C GLU A 426 -3.84 1.62 -15.43
N GLY A 427 -5.18 1.53 -15.51
CA GLY A 427 -5.90 0.27 -15.50
C GLY A 427 -5.81 -0.49 -14.17
N LEU A 428 -5.57 0.18 -13.05
CA LEU A 428 -5.50 -0.44 -11.72
C LEU A 428 -6.91 -0.64 -11.17
N PHE A 429 -7.56 -1.72 -11.57
CA PHE A 429 -8.84 -2.17 -11.02
C PHE A 429 -8.62 -3.25 -9.96
N GLY A 430 -9.41 -3.24 -8.89
CA GLY A 430 -9.27 -4.14 -7.74
C GLY A 430 -8.20 -3.70 -6.73
N TYR A 431 -7.59 -2.53 -6.92
CA TYR A 431 -6.54 -2.00 -6.04
C TYR A 431 -7.10 -1.24 -4.83
N PHE A 432 -8.15 -0.42 -5.01
CA PHE A 432 -8.68 0.47 -3.96
C PHE A 432 -9.04 -0.22 -2.64
N PRO A 433 -9.60 -1.44 -2.62
CA PRO A 433 -9.90 -2.11 -1.36
C PRO A 433 -8.71 -2.29 -0.43
N SER A 434 -7.50 -2.46 -0.98
CA SER A 434 -6.27 -2.64 -0.17
C SER A 434 -6.06 -1.52 0.83
N TYR A 435 -6.39 -0.29 0.48
CA TYR A 435 -6.29 0.85 1.38
C TYR A 435 -7.18 0.70 2.63
N LEU A 436 -8.46 0.32 2.45
CA LEU A 436 -9.38 0.18 3.58
C LEU A 436 -9.14 -1.12 4.36
N LEU A 437 -8.77 -2.21 3.66
CA LEU A 437 -8.33 -3.43 4.30
C LEU A 437 -7.07 -3.19 5.16
N GLY A 438 -6.15 -2.34 4.71
CA GLY A 438 -4.99 -1.91 5.49
C GLY A 438 -5.37 -1.28 6.83
N HIS A 439 -6.41 -0.43 6.87
CA HIS A 439 -6.93 0.11 8.12
C HIS A 439 -7.49 -0.96 9.06
N LEU A 440 -8.23 -1.95 8.53
CA LEU A 440 -8.77 -3.06 9.32
C LEU A 440 -7.64 -3.89 9.92
N ILE A 441 -6.68 -4.27 9.10
CA ILE A 441 -5.52 -5.06 9.51
C ILE A 441 -4.69 -4.31 10.56
N SER A 442 -4.35 -3.05 10.30
CA SER A 442 -3.60 -2.20 11.25
C SER A 442 -4.30 -2.11 12.62
N ALA A 443 -5.63 -2.00 12.62
CA ALA A 443 -6.40 -1.95 13.85
C ALA A 443 -6.34 -3.26 14.63
N GLN A 444 -6.56 -4.39 13.96
CA GLN A 444 -6.59 -5.70 14.63
C GLN A 444 -5.20 -6.14 15.08
N LEU A 445 -4.15 -5.85 14.31
CA LEU A 445 -2.76 -6.07 14.74
C LEU A 445 -2.40 -5.20 15.95
N SER A 446 -2.90 -3.96 16.01
CA SER A 446 -2.69 -3.07 17.16
C SER A 446 -3.38 -3.58 18.44
N GLU A 447 -4.54 -4.23 18.33
CA GLU A 447 -5.17 -4.92 19.47
C GLU A 447 -4.32 -6.09 19.95
N ALA A 448 -3.87 -6.97 19.03
CA ALA A 448 -3.01 -8.10 19.37
C ALA A 448 -1.69 -7.65 20.01
N MET A 449 -1.07 -6.58 19.49
CA MET A 449 0.10 -5.96 20.10
C MET A 449 -0.20 -5.45 21.51
N THR A 450 -1.36 -4.80 21.71
CA THR A 450 -1.77 -4.27 23.02
C THR A 450 -1.91 -5.38 24.06
N GLU A 451 -2.47 -6.52 23.67
CA GLU A 451 -2.59 -7.70 24.54
C GLU A 451 -1.21 -8.30 24.89
N ALA A 452 -0.25 -8.25 23.96
CA ALA A 452 1.06 -8.86 24.14
C ALA A 452 2.05 -7.98 24.93
N ILE A 453 2.14 -6.69 24.61
CA ILE A 453 3.20 -5.79 25.12
C ILE A 453 2.67 -4.47 25.68
N GLY A 454 1.36 -4.25 25.75
CA GLY A 454 0.73 -3.00 26.15
C GLY A 454 0.42 -2.07 24.98
N ALA A 455 -0.38 -1.04 25.25
CA ALA A 455 -0.87 -0.15 24.21
C ALA A 455 0.28 0.60 23.48
N PRO A 456 0.22 0.78 22.17
CA PRO A 456 1.21 1.58 21.43
C PRO A 456 1.39 2.98 22.01
N GLU A 457 0.31 3.63 22.47
CA GLU A 457 0.35 4.95 23.12
C GLU A 457 1.22 4.98 24.38
N ASP A 458 1.28 3.88 25.15
CA ASP A 458 2.11 3.80 26.37
C ASP A 458 3.61 3.76 26.03
N HIS A 459 3.97 3.07 24.94
CA HIS A 459 5.34 3.06 24.44
C HIS A 459 5.75 4.42 23.88
N VAL A 460 4.86 5.06 23.12
CA VAL A 460 5.06 6.43 22.64
C VAL A 460 5.24 7.39 23.82
N HIS A 461 4.41 7.29 24.85
CA HIS A 461 4.51 8.16 26.05
C HIS A 461 5.88 8.02 26.74
N ARG A 462 6.43 6.82 26.79
CA ARG A 462 7.80 6.59 27.32
C ARG A 462 8.92 7.07 26.40
N GLY A 463 8.60 7.47 25.15
CA GLY A 463 9.58 7.89 24.15
C GLY A 463 10.34 6.75 23.50
N ASP A 464 9.87 5.52 23.67
CA ASP A 464 10.52 4.31 23.13
C ASP A 464 9.53 3.52 22.27
N VAL A 465 9.67 3.65 20.95
CA VAL A 465 8.85 2.94 19.96
C VAL A 465 9.50 1.65 19.45
N MET A 466 10.73 1.36 19.88
CA MET A 466 11.44 0.17 19.38
C MET A 466 10.76 -1.14 19.77
N PRO A 467 10.17 -1.31 20.96
CA PRO A 467 9.41 -2.53 21.27
C PRO A 467 8.23 -2.78 20.33
N LEU A 468 7.62 -1.72 19.78
CA LEU A 468 6.55 -1.86 18.77
C LEU A 468 7.11 -2.44 17.46
N LEU A 469 8.25 -1.93 17.02
CA LEU A 469 8.94 -2.44 15.83
C LEU A 469 9.42 -3.87 16.02
N ASP A 470 9.99 -4.19 17.17
CA ASP A 470 10.48 -5.53 17.50
C ASP A 470 9.32 -6.54 17.48
N TRP A 471 8.16 -6.18 18.04
CA TRP A 471 6.97 -7.03 17.98
C TRP A 471 6.50 -7.27 16.53
N LEU A 472 6.47 -6.21 15.70
CA LEU A 472 6.11 -6.35 14.28
C LEU A 472 7.11 -7.23 13.52
N ARG A 473 8.41 -7.10 13.80
CA ARG A 473 9.49 -7.91 13.22
C ARG A 473 9.46 -9.37 13.68
N GLU A 474 8.90 -9.64 14.84
CA GLU A 474 8.76 -11.01 15.36
C GLU A 474 7.50 -11.71 14.83
N HIS A 475 6.38 -10.99 14.77
CA HIS A 475 5.07 -11.62 14.55
C HIS A 475 4.47 -11.37 13.16
N VAL A 476 4.81 -10.28 12.48
CA VAL A 476 4.17 -9.85 11.22
C VAL A 476 5.13 -9.94 10.05
N HIS A 477 6.25 -9.22 10.11
CA HIS A 477 7.15 -9.06 8.98
C HIS A 477 7.73 -10.40 8.46
N PRO A 478 8.15 -11.37 9.33
CA PRO A 478 8.75 -12.61 8.87
C PRO A 478 7.79 -13.53 8.11
N LEU A 479 6.50 -13.23 8.14
CA LEU A 479 5.51 -14.04 7.42
C LEU A 479 5.58 -13.84 5.91
N GLY A 480 5.94 -12.64 5.44
CA GLY A 480 6.07 -12.36 4.02
C GLY A 480 4.92 -12.96 3.20
N ARG A 481 5.20 -13.48 2.02
CA ARG A 481 4.22 -14.15 1.14
C ARG A 481 3.93 -15.62 1.51
N SER A 482 4.39 -16.09 2.69
CA SER A 482 4.09 -17.44 3.15
C SER A 482 2.60 -17.67 3.43
N VAL A 483 1.87 -16.62 3.74
CA VAL A 483 0.43 -16.59 4.05
C VAL A 483 -0.27 -15.49 3.25
N ASN A 484 -1.59 -15.57 3.12
CA ASN A 484 -2.38 -14.43 2.64
C ASN A 484 -2.76 -13.48 3.80
N ALA A 485 -3.39 -12.33 3.51
CA ALA A 485 -3.71 -11.32 4.50
C ALA A 485 -4.63 -11.83 5.63
N GLU A 486 -5.65 -12.62 5.30
CA GLU A 486 -6.57 -13.23 6.28
C GLU A 486 -5.83 -14.18 7.23
N GLN A 487 -5.01 -15.07 6.67
CA GLN A 487 -4.20 -16.02 7.43
C GLN A 487 -3.18 -15.33 8.32
N LEU A 488 -2.56 -14.21 7.85
CA LEU A 488 -1.65 -13.41 8.65
C LEU A 488 -2.37 -12.86 9.88
N VAL A 489 -3.51 -12.21 9.66
CA VAL A 489 -4.29 -11.60 10.76
C VAL A 489 -4.74 -12.67 11.76
N GLU A 490 -5.28 -13.79 11.28
CA GLU A 490 -5.72 -14.88 12.14
C GLU A 490 -4.55 -15.48 12.95
N LYS A 491 -3.40 -15.68 12.31
CA LYS A 491 -2.20 -16.22 12.97
C LYS A 491 -1.68 -15.30 14.07
N VAL A 492 -1.70 -13.98 13.85
CA VAL A 492 -1.15 -13.00 14.78
C VAL A 492 -2.15 -12.64 15.89
N SER A 493 -3.43 -12.49 15.55
CA SER A 493 -4.47 -12.03 16.49
C SER A 493 -5.31 -13.15 17.09
N GLY A 494 -5.20 -14.41 16.58
CA GLY A 494 -6.04 -15.54 16.98
C GLY A 494 -7.51 -15.42 16.52
N ARG A 495 -7.84 -14.44 15.69
CA ARG A 495 -9.21 -14.14 15.22
C ARG A 495 -9.22 -13.84 13.73
N PRO A 496 -10.28 -14.21 12.98
CA PRO A 496 -10.42 -13.82 11.59
C PRO A 496 -10.49 -12.28 11.46
N LEU A 497 -10.08 -11.76 10.29
CA LEU A 497 -10.15 -10.33 10.01
C LEU A 497 -11.58 -9.81 10.14
N SER A 498 -11.76 -8.72 10.88
CA SER A 498 -13.05 -8.08 11.14
C SER A 498 -12.95 -6.55 11.15
N THR A 499 -14.10 -5.89 11.17
CA THR A 499 -14.20 -4.42 11.24
C THR A 499 -14.22 -3.87 12.65
N GLU A 500 -14.42 -4.73 13.65
CA GLU A 500 -14.71 -4.32 15.04
C GLU A 500 -13.54 -3.52 15.64
N ALA A 501 -12.31 -4.00 15.47
CA ALA A 501 -11.12 -3.31 15.97
C ALA A 501 -10.98 -1.91 15.38
N PHE A 502 -11.25 -1.74 14.08
CA PHE A 502 -11.15 -0.44 13.41
C PHE A 502 -12.27 0.51 13.85
N LEU A 503 -13.51 0.04 13.88
CA LEU A 503 -14.65 0.86 14.32
C LEU A 503 -14.51 1.27 15.79
N GLY A 504 -14.14 0.35 16.67
CA GLY A 504 -13.90 0.65 18.10
C GLY A 504 -12.79 1.68 18.31
N TYR A 505 -11.72 1.58 17.51
CA TYR A 505 -10.66 2.59 17.53
C TYR A 505 -11.15 3.97 17.09
N LEU A 506 -11.86 4.05 15.95
CA LEU A 506 -12.38 5.32 15.46
C LEU A 506 -13.33 5.97 16.48
N GLU A 507 -14.25 5.21 17.05
CA GLU A 507 -15.19 5.69 18.07
C GLU A 507 -14.45 6.23 19.31
N SER A 508 -13.49 5.45 19.82
CA SER A 508 -12.68 5.88 20.97
C SER A 508 -11.86 7.15 20.67
N LYS A 509 -11.26 7.22 19.50
CA LYS A 509 -10.48 8.40 19.06
C LYS A 509 -11.37 9.63 18.93
N LEU A 510 -12.55 9.48 18.33
CA LEU A 510 -13.54 10.55 18.17
C LEU A 510 -14.00 11.09 19.51
N ASP A 511 -14.36 10.22 20.45
CA ASP A 511 -14.82 10.65 21.78
C ASP A 511 -13.71 11.42 22.52
N ARG A 512 -12.46 10.98 22.43
CA ARG A 512 -11.30 11.71 23.00
C ARG A 512 -11.08 13.07 22.34
N LEU A 513 -11.20 13.17 21.01
CA LEU A 513 -11.09 14.43 20.26
C LEU A 513 -12.23 15.39 20.62
N HIS A 514 -13.44 14.88 20.77
CA HIS A 514 -14.58 15.67 21.21
C HIS A 514 -14.39 16.24 22.61
N GLN A 515 -13.98 15.42 23.58
CA GLN A 515 -13.68 15.87 24.95
C GLN A 515 -12.61 16.95 24.95
N ALA A 516 -11.56 16.79 24.14
CA ALA A 516 -10.49 17.76 24.01
C ALA A 516 -10.91 19.08 23.34
N SER A 517 -12.00 19.10 22.57
CA SER A 517 -12.51 20.32 21.92
C SER A 517 -13.45 21.14 22.79
N GLN A 518 -13.91 20.59 23.93
CA GLN A 518 -14.76 21.32 24.87
C GLN A 518 -13.93 22.32 25.67
N PRO A 519 -14.46 23.53 25.92
CA PRO A 519 -13.78 24.48 26.80
C PRO A 519 -13.63 23.85 28.20
N LEU A 520 -12.44 24.01 28.79
CA LEU A 520 -12.24 23.63 30.19
C LEU A 520 -13.33 24.29 31.01
N GLN A 521 -14.20 23.50 31.64
CA GLN A 521 -15.11 24.01 32.65
C GLN A 521 -14.22 24.50 33.82
N VAL A 522 -14.02 25.82 33.90
CA VAL A 522 -13.32 26.49 35.00
C VAL A 522 -14.21 26.52 36.22
#